data_2ab042e0fcb0e7d5766b38c50459f344
#
_entry.id   2ab042e0fcb0e7d5766b38c50459f344
#
_cell.length_a   1.000
_cell.length_b   1.000
_cell.length_c   1.000
_cell.angle_alpha   90.00
_cell.angle_beta   90.00
_cell.angle_gamma   90.00
#
_symmetry.space_group_name_H-M   'P 1'
#
loop_
_entity.id
_entity.type
_entity.pdbx_description
1 polymer ?
#
loop_
_entity_poly.entity_id
_entity_poly.type
_entity_poly.pdbx_seq_one_letter_code
_entity_poly.pdbx_strand_id
1 'polypeptide(L)'
;MIAIIDYGAGNIKSLQFALTKLELDSCLTTDKQTIENATAIILPGVGAFKDAIEALGELDLIRTIQQEASSGKPLLGICLGMQLFYERSYEDGDWQGLGLIQGDVKRIAESVKVPHMGWNTLSHRQKNPLLSNIKENAYVYFVHSYAVSSYQKEDLVSSADYGGMVPAVVQKENIIGMQFHPEKSGEVGLQLLQNFGEMIS
;
A
#
# COMPACT_ATOMS: atom_id res chain seq x y z
N MET A 1 15.02 -3.23 11.26
CA MET A 1 14.82 -1.88 10.66
C MET A 1 14.00 -2.00 9.38
N ILE A 2 12.97 -1.15 9.19
CA ILE A 2 12.12 -1.06 8.00
C ILE A 2 12.67 0.03 7.08
N ALA A 3 12.86 -0.25 5.79
CA ALA A 3 13.22 0.75 4.79
C ALA A 3 11.94 1.41 4.22
N ILE A 4 11.79 2.71 4.36
CA ILE A 4 10.73 3.50 3.71
C ILE A 4 11.32 4.10 2.44
N ILE A 5 10.77 3.78 1.28
CA ILE A 5 11.28 4.28 0.00
C ILE A 5 10.92 5.75 -0.16
N ASP A 6 11.95 6.61 -0.32
CA ASP A 6 11.81 8.05 -0.54
C ASP A 6 12.01 8.41 -2.01
N TYR A 7 10.97 8.25 -2.82
CA TYR A 7 11.02 8.66 -4.22
C TYR A 7 10.32 10.04 -4.46
N GLY A 8 10.20 10.83 -3.40
CA GLY A 8 9.62 12.16 -3.46
C GLY A 8 8.08 12.22 -3.35
N ALA A 9 7.41 11.09 -3.14
CA ALA A 9 5.95 11.02 -3.01
C ALA A 9 5.55 10.29 -1.73
N GLY A 10 4.54 10.80 -1.03
CA GLY A 10 3.98 10.17 0.15
C GLY A 10 3.83 11.10 1.35
N ASN A 11 3.01 10.68 2.29
CA ASN A 11 2.84 11.35 3.59
C ASN A 11 3.89 10.82 4.59
N ILE A 12 5.17 10.97 4.21
CA ILE A 12 6.33 10.36 4.87
C ILE A 12 6.41 10.73 6.36
N LYS A 13 6.23 12.00 6.69
CA LYS A 13 6.36 12.47 8.09
C LYS A 13 5.33 11.82 9.02
N SER A 14 4.08 11.72 8.58
CA SER A 14 3.02 11.07 9.37
C SER A 14 3.27 9.57 9.51
N LEU A 15 3.77 8.94 8.46
CA LEU A 15 4.13 7.51 8.51
C LEU A 15 5.30 7.27 9.47
N GLN A 16 6.39 8.04 9.37
CA GLN A 16 7.51 7.93 10.29
C GLN A 16 7.09 8.17 11.74
N PHE A 17 6.23 9.18 11.99
CA PHE A 17 5.69 9.43 13.31
C PHE A 17 4.89 8.23 13.85
N ALA A 18 4.03 7.62 13.01
CA ALA A 18 3.27 6.43 13.40
C ALA A 18 4.18 5.24 13.73
N LEU A 19 5.19 4.97 12.89
CA LEU A 19 6.15 3.89 13.14
C LEU A 19 6.98 4.12 14.40
N THR A 20 7.45 5.36 14.63
CA THR A 20 8.17 5.73 15.85
C THR A 20 7.32 5.52 17.10
N LYS A 21 6.03 5.92 17.05
CA LYS A 21 5.09 5.71 18.16
C LYS A 21 4.88 4.23 18.49
N LEU A 22 5.02 3.37 17.50
CA LEU A 22 4.90 1.92 17.62
C LEU A 22 6.26 1.23 17.94
N GLU A 23 7.32 2.01 18.15
CA GLU A 23 8.68 1.50 18.38
C GLU A 23 9.19 0.61 17.23
N LEU A 24 8.67 0.82 16.03
CA LEU A 24 9.10 0.13 14.81
C LEU A 24 10.28 0.91 14.19
N ASP A 25 11.47 0.35 14.32
CA ASP A 25 12.69 0.94 13.78
C ASP A 25 12.62 1.05 12.26
N SER A 26 12.74 2.28 11.75
CA SER A 26 12.58 2.58 10.32
C SER A 26 13.48 3.72 9.84
N CYS A 27 13.89 3.67 8.59
CA CYS A 27 14.66 4.74 7.95
C CYS A 27 14.06 5.09 6.58
N LEU A 28 14.15 6.37 6.24
CA LEU A 28 13.82 6.88 4.92
C LEU A 28 15.06 6.76 4.03
N THR A 29 14.93 6.14 2.85
CA THR A 29 16.10 5.84 2.02
C THR A 29 15.76 5.69 0.54
N THR A 30 16.75 6.03 -0.30
CA THR A 30 16.85 5.66 -1.72
C THR A 30 18.05 4.75 -1.98
N ASP A 31 18.85 4.46 -0.94
CA ASP A 31 20.04 3.66 -1.07
C ASP A 31 19.71 2.17 -1.17
N LYS A 32 20.13 1.54 -2.27
CA LYS A 32 19.84 0.12 -2.56
C LYS A 32 20.37 -0.81 -1.46
N GLN A 33 21.56 -0.56 -0.97
CA GLN A 33 22.17 -1.43 0.05
C GLN A 33 21.40 -1.36 1.36
N THR A 34 20.90 -0.19 1.73
CA THR A 34 20.03 -0.01 2.90
C THR A 34 18.71 -0.77 2.71
N ILE A 35 18.12 -0.74 1.50
CA ILE A 35 16.89 -1.48 1.16
C ILE A 35 17.14 -2.99 1.23
N GLU A 36 18.26 -3.47 0.66
CA GLU A 36 18.65 -4.88 0.67
C GLU A 36 18.91 -5.41 2.10
N ASN A 37 19.46 -4.58 2.98
CA ASN A 37 19.74 -4.95 4.37
C ASN A 37 18.54 -4.78 5.31
N ALA A 38 17.46 -4.15 4.88
CA ALA A 38 16.27 -3.96 5.68
C ALA A 38 15.51 -5.28 5.90
N THR A 39 14.82 -5.40 7.03
CA THR A 39 13.96 -6.56 7.34
C THR A 39 12.63 -6.51 6.59
N ALA A 40 12.17 -5.32 6.21
CA ALA A 40 10.97 -5.08 5.43
C ALA A 40 11.07 -3.75 4.68
N ILE A 41 10.23 -3.59 3.67
CA ILE A 41 10.14 -2.38 2.85
C ILE A 41 8.72 -1.81 2.97
N ILE A 42 8.61 -0.49 3.12
CA ILE A 42 7.37 0.25 2.91
C ILE A 42 7.51 1.12 1.68
N LEU A 43 6.58 0.97 0.73
CA LEU A 43 6.43 1.81 -0.45
C LEU A 43 5.20 2.72 -0.23
N PRO A 44 5.37 3.93 0.32
CA PRO A 44 4.28 4.88 0.42
C PRO A 44 4.02 5.53 -0.94
N GLY A 45 2.90 6.20 -1.12
CA GLY A 45 2.70 6.97 -2.34
C GLY A 45 1.47 7.86 -2.29
N VAL A 46 1.61 9.04 -2.86
CA VAL A 46 0.52 9.99 -3.19
C VAL A 46 0.83 10.61 -4.55
N GLY A 47 -0.16 11.15 -5.23
CA GLY A 47 -0.01 11.76 -6.54
C GLY A 47 -0.36 10.81 -7.68
N ALA A 48 0.22 11.03 -8.86
CA ALA A 48 -0.09 10.31 -10.07
C ALA A 48 0.78 9.04 -10.22
N PHE A 49 0.16 7.98 -10.76
CA PHE A 49 0.84 6.70 -10.98
C PHE A 49 2.07 6.84 -11.90
N LYS A 50 1.92 7.60 -13.00
CA LYS A 50 2.99 7.88 -13.94
C LYS A 50 4.22 8.47 -13.23
N ASP A 51 4.00 9.56 -12.51
CA ASP A 51 5.10 10.29 -11.87
C ASP A 51 5.84 9.39 -10.86
N ALA A 52 5.10 8.56 -10.14
CA ALA A 52 5.66 7.62 -9.17
C ALA A 52 6.53 6.54 -9.82
N ILE A 53 6.05 5.92 -10.91
CA ILE A 53 6.81 4.86 -11.59
C ILE A 53 8.05 5.44 -12.30
N GLU A 54 7.94 6.64 -12.88
CA GLU A 54 9.07 7.36 -13.47
C GLU A 54 10.12 7.71 -12.41
N ALA A 55 9.72 8.26 -11.26
CA ALA A 55 10.63 8.58 -10.16
C ALA A 55 11.36 7.34 -9.61
N LEU A 56 10.65 6.21 -9.45
CA LEU A 56 11.29 4.93 -9.07
C LEU A 56 12.28 4.45 -10.14
N GLY A 57 11.96 4.68 -11.42
CA GLY A 57 12.85 4.36 -12.55
C GLY A 57 14.11 5.22 -12.57
N GLU A 58 13.99 6.54 -12.38
CA GLU A 58 15.11 7.49 -12.32
C GLU A 58 16.07 7.17 -11.16
N LEU A 59 15.53 6.69 -10.04
CA LEU A 59 16.33 6.23 -8.89
C LEU A 59 16.87 4.81 -9.06
N ASP A 60 16.55 4.12 -10.17
CA ASP A 60 16.91 2.72 -10.44
C ASP A 60 16.47 1.75 -9.32
N LEU A 61 15.31 2.02 -8.69
CA LEU A 61 14.77 1.25 -7.57
C LEU A 61 13.79 0.17 -7.98
N ILE A 62 13.21 0.22 -9.19
CA ILE A 62 12.20 -0.76 -9.66
C ILE A 62 12.73 -2.18 -9.52
N ARG A 63 13.92 -2.45 -10.09
CA ARG A 63 14.52 -3.78 -10.05
C ARG A 63 14.86 -4.22 -8.63
N THR A 64 15.37 -3.33 -7.80
CA THR A 64 15.69 -3.61 -6.39
C THR A 64 14.43 -4.04 -5.64
N ILE A 65 13.33 -3.28 -5.74
CA ILE A 65 12.06 -3.61 -5.09
C ILE A 65 11.53 -4.97 -5.59
N GLN A 66 11.58 -5.23 -6.91
CA GLN A 66 11.14 -6.50 -7.48
C GLN A 66 11.97 -7.69 -6.98
N GLN A 67 13.29 -7.54 -6.90
CA GLN A 67 14.20 -8.59 -6.41
C GLN A 67 13.96 -8.89 -4.92
N GLU A 68 13.85 -7.84 -4.10
CA GLU A 68 13.60 -8.00 -2.67
C GLU A 68 12.21 -8.63 -2.39
N ALA A 69 11.18 -8.22 -3.13
CA ALA A 69 9.86 -8.84 -3.05
C ALA A 69 9.92 -10.33 -3.44
N SER A 70 10.63 -10.65 -4.54
CA SER A 70 10.79 -12.04 -5.02
C SER A 70 11.62 -12.92 -4.07
N SER A 71 12.51 -12.32 -3.28
CA SER A 71 13.27 -13.03 -2.24
C SER A 71 12.46 -13.36 -0.98
N GLY A 72 11.21 -12.89 -0.91
CA GLY A 72 10.31 -13.09 0.22
C GLY A 72 10.39 -11.98 1.27
N LYS A 73 11.11 -10.88 1.02
CA LYS A 73 11.15 -9.74 1.95
C LYS A 73 9.76 -9.10 2.07
N PRO A 74 9.23 -8.91 3.29
CA PRO A 74 7.95 -8.26 3.49
C PRO A 74 7.90 -6.86 2.87
N LEU A 75 6.88 -6.60 2.07
CA LEU A 75 6.69 -5.36 1.34
C LEU A 75 5.28 -4.82 1.60
N LEU A 76 5.18 -3.60 2.15
CA LEU A 76 3.92 -2.91 2.39
C LEU A 76 3.77 -1.72 1.44
N GLY A 77 2.74 -1.73 0.60
CA GLY A 77 2.34 -0.58 -0.22
C GLY A 77 1.20 0.20 0.42
N ILE A 78 1.31 1.53 0.47
CA ILE A 78 0.28 2.41 1.03
C ILE A 78 -0.26 3.32 -0.07
N CYS A 79 -1.57 3.28 -0.29
CA CYS A 79 -2.32 4.07 -1.26
C CYS A 79 -1.77 3.87 -2.68
N LEU A 80 -1.15 4.89 -3.28
CA LEU A 80 -0.48 4.76 -4.58
C LEU A 80 0.59 3.66 -4.56
N GLY A 81 1.32 3.49 -3.45
CA GLY A 81 2.30 2.41 -3.30
C GLY A 81 1.71 1.01 -3.45
N MET A 82 0.49 0.77 -2.95
CA MET A 82 -0.25 -0.47 -3.23
C MET A 82 -0.56 -0.61 -4.71
N GLN A 83 -1.03 0.46 -5.37
CA GLN A 83 -1.39 0.44 -6.79
C GLN A 83 -0.18 0.14 -7.68
N LEU A 84 1.00 0.64 -7.32
CA LEU A 84 2.25 0.37 -8.04
C LEU A 84 2.64 -1.12 -8.08
N PHE A 85 2.13 -1.95 -7.18
CA PHE A 85 2.40 -3.39 -7.17
C PHE A 85 1.78 -4.14 -8.32
N TYR A 86 0.69 -3.60 -8.90
CA TYR A 86 -0.06 -4.23 -9.98
C TYR A 86 0.66 -4.14 -11.32
N GLU A 87 0.16 -4.89 -12.30
CA GLU A 87 0.77 -4.96 -13.63
C GLU A 87 0.60 -3.65 -14.41
N ARG A 88 -0.57 -2.98 -14.25
CA ARG A 88 -0.94 -1.80 -15.02
C ARG A 88 -1.79 -0.80 -14.26
N SER A 89 -1.67 0.45 -14.66
CA SER A 89 -2.62 1.52 -14.30
C SER A 89 -3.09 2.25 -15.54
N TYR A 90 -4.38 2.55 -15.59
CA TYR A 90 -5.02 3.37 -16.63
C TYR A 90 -5.25 4.81 -16.18
N GLU A 91 -4.47 5.30 -15.23
CA GLU A 91 -4.48 6.69 -14.78
C GLU A 91 -3.87 7.59 -15.84
N ASP A 92 -4.74 8.36 -16.55
CA ASP A 92 -4.34 9.31 -17.59
C ASP A 92 -3.36 8.72 -18.63
N GLY A 93 -3.54 7.44 -18.96
CA GLY A 93 -2.71 6.70 -19.90
C GLY A 93 -2.71 5.21 -19.63
N ASP A 94 -1.73 4.50 -20.17
CA ASP A 94 -1.48 3.07 -19.95
C ASP A 94 -0.04 2.93 -19.42
N TRP A 95 0.08 2.68 -18.12
CA TRP A 95 1.37 2.66 -17.42
C TRP A 95 1.64 1.30 -16.83
N GLN A 96 2.82 0.78 -17.06
CA GLN A 96 3.29 -0.46 -16.45
C GLN A 96 3.68 -0.21 -15.00
N GLY A 97 3.17 -1.05 -14.07
CA GLY A 97 3.56 -1.05 -12.67
C GLY A 97 4.73 -2.01 -12.39
N LEU A 98 4.89 -2.36 -11.13
CA LEU A 98 5.95 -3.26 -10.68
C LEU A 98 5.68 -4.73 -11.04
N GLY A 99 4.45 -5.11 -11.40
CA GLY A 99 4.05 -6.45 -11.79
C GLY A 99 4.23 -7.51 -10.70
N LEU A 100 4.16 -7.12 -9.43
CA LEU A 100 4.28 -8.02 -8.28
C LEU A 100 2.97 -8.75 -7.97
N ILE A 101 1.85 -8.07 -8.20
CA ILE A 101 0.49 -8.61 -8.05
C ILE A 101 -0.21 -8.54 -9.41
N GLN A 102 -0.89 -9.62 -9.79
CA GLN A 102 -1.63 -9.68 -11.03
C GLN A 102 -2.89 -8.80 -10.97
N GLY A 103 -3.13 -8.04 -12.03
CA GLY A 103 -4.30 -7.19 -12.16
C GLY A 103 -3.98 -5.77 -12.58
N ASP A 104 -5.00 -4.91 -12.54
CA ASP A 104 -4.90 -3.54 -12.99
C ASP A 104 -5.59 -2.53 -12.07
N VAL A 105 -5.24 -1.25 -12.27
CA VAL A 105 -5.77 -0.10 -11.55
C VAL A 105 -6.55 0.77 -12.53
N LYS A 106 -7.79 1.13 -12.16
CA LYS A 106 -8.70 1.96 -12.97
C LYS A 106 -9.35 3.04 -12.12
N ARG A 107 -9.91 4.04 -12.79
CA ARG A 107 -10.68 5.07 -12.14
C ARG A 107 -11.92 4.47 -11.46
N ILE A 108 -12.22 4.97 -10.26
CA ILE A 108 -13.44 4.62 -9.53
C ILE A 108 -14.65 4.99 -10.38
N ALA A 109 -15.75 4.24 -10.24
CA ALA A 109 -16.97 4.41 -11.02
C ALA A 109 -17.50 5.85 -10.97
N GLU A 110 -17.97 6.38 -12.11
CA GLU A 110 -18.51 7.74 -12.23
C GLU A 110 -19.86 7.92 -11.50
N SER A 111 -20.47 6.84 -11.05
CA SER A 111 -21.72 6.86 -10.28
C SER A 111 -21.57 7.44 -8.87
N VAL A 112 -20.35 7.66 -8.41
CA VAL A 112 -20.01 8.23 -7.10
C VAL A 112 -19.10 9.43 -7.23
N LYS A 113 -19.02 10.23 -6.16
CA LYS A 113 -18.10 11.38 -6.13
C LYS A 113 -16.65 10.89 -6.14
N VAL A 114 -15.85 11.42 -7.06
CA VAL A 114 -14.40 11.16 -7.15
C VAL A 114 -13.64 12.45 -6.81
N PRO A 115 -12.63 12.41 -5.93
CA PRO A 115 -12.05 11.24 -5.28
C PRO A 115 -12.95 10.63 -4.18
N HIS A 116 -12.75 9.33 -3.89
CA HIS A 116 -13.15 8.70 -2.64
C HIS A 116 -12.29 9.33 -1.53
N MET A 117 -12.87 10.27 -0.80
CA MET A 117 -12.16 11.04 0.22
C MET A 117 -12.96 11.03 1.52
N GLY A 118 -12.34 10.54 2.59
CA GLY A 118 -12.91 10.51 3.92
C GLY A 118 -12.84 9.13 4.58
N TRP A 119 -13.59 9.03 5.69
CA TRP A 119 -13.66 7.79 6.47
C TRP A 119 -14.65 6.81 5.83
N ASN A 120 -14.21 5.56 5.70
CA ASN A 120 -15.08 4.46 5.23
C ASN A 120 -14.73 3.19 6.00
N THR A 121 -15.60 2.20 5.96
CA THR A 121 -15.49 0.98 6.75
C THR A 121 -14.80 -0.15 6.01
N LEU A 122 -14.06 -0.99 6.75
CA LEU A 122 -13.45 -2.22 6.26
C LEU A 122 -14.41 -3.39 6.41
N SER A 123 -14.68 -4.09 5.31
CA SER A 123 -15.39 -5.37 5.29
C SER A 123 -14.38 -6.49 5.09
N HIS A 124 -14.24 -7.36 6.08
CA HIS A 124 -13.26 -8.44 6.05
C HIS A 124 -13.69 -9.52 5.07
N ARG A 125 -12.79 -9.99 4.23
CA ARG A 125 -13.04 -11.00 3.19
C ARG A 125 -12.45 -12.35 3.53
N GLN A 126 -11.38 -12.35 4.31
CA GLN A 126 -10.73 -13.55 4.81
C GLN A 126 -10.04 -13.27 6.15
N LYS A 127 -9.76 -14.34 6.90
CA LYS A 127 -8.93 -14.24 8.10
C LYS A 127 -7.49 -13.93 7.71
N ASN A 128 -6.90 -12.96 8.37
CA ASN A 128 -5.54 -12.53 8.09
C ASN A 128 -4.89 -11.97 9.35
N PRO A 129 -3.62 -12.28 9.65
CA PRO A 129 -2.90 -11.72 10.80
C PRO A 129 -2.89 -10.19 10.83
N LEU A 130 -2.85 -9.55 9.65
CA LEU A 130 -2.91 -8.09 9.55
C LEU A 130 -4.19 -7.50 10.15
N LEU A 131 -5.30 -8.25 10.13
CA LEU A 131 -6.59 -7.83 10.69
C LEU A 131 -6.75 -8.21 12.18
N SER A 132 -5.69 -8.68 12.84
CA SER A 132 -5.72 -9.01 14.26
C SER A 132 -6.16 -7.78 15.09
N ASN A 133 -7.16 -7.96 15.95
CA ASN A 133 -7.75 -6.88 16.77
C ASN A 133 -8.43 -5.75 15.96
N ILE A 134 -8.63 -5.91 14.65
CA ILE A 134 -9.43 -5.00 13.83
C ILE A 134 -10.86 -5.53 13.76
N LYS A 135 -11.80 -4.71 14.21
CA LYS A 135 -13.24 -5.06 14.18
C LYS A 135 -13.78 -4.99 12.74
N GLU A 136 -14.75 -5.85 12.45
CA GLU A 136 -15.58 -5.68 11.25
C GLU A 136 -16.20 -4.29 11.23
N ASN A 137 -16.22 -3.64 10.06
CA ASN A 137 -16.68 -2.25 9.89
C ASN A 137 -15.86 -1.19 10.65
N ALA A 138 -14.59 -1.49 10.99
CA ALA A 138 -13.68 -0.47 11.50
C ALA A 138 -13.45 0.63 10.44
N TYR A 139 -13.42 1.89 10.90
CA TYR A 139 -13.21 3.04 10.00
C TYR A 139 -11.74 3.30 9.73
N VAL A 140 -11.43 3.55 8.45
CA VAL A 140 -10.12 4.00 7.97
C VAL A 140 -10.27 5.16 7.00
N TYR A 141 -9.21 5.93 6.78
CA TYR A 141 -9.24 7.13 5.95
C TYR A 141 -8.73 6.88 4.53
N PHE A 142 -9.60 7.13 3.56
CA PHE A 142 -9.30 7.03 2.13
C PHE A 142 -9.12 8.41 1.49
N VAL A 143 -8.24 8.49 0.50
CA VAL A 143 -8.18 9.60 -0.45
C VAL A 143 -7.55 9.10 -1.75
N HIS A 144 -8.39 8.70 -2.71
CA HIS A 144 -7.93 8.18 -4.00
C HIS A 144 -9.01 8.32 -5.08
N SER A 145 -8.60 8.47 -6.35
CA SER A 145 -9.49 8.53 -7.51
C SER A 145 -9.44 7.25 -8.34
N TYR A 146 -8.38 6.47 -8.18
CA TYR A 146 -8.14 5.20 -8.84
C TYR A 146 -8.07 4.09 -7.80
N ALA A 147 -8.47 2.89 -8.19
CA ALA A 147 -8.47 1.71 -7.33
C ALA A 147 -8.15 0.47 -8.16
N VAL A 148 -7.72 -0.58 -7.49
CA VAL A 148 -7.56 -1.90 -8.08
C VAL A 148 -8.91 -2.37 -8.60
N SER A 149 -8.99 -2.70 -9.88
CA SER A 149 -10.22 -3.07 -10.59
C SER A 149 -10.26 -4.55 -11.00
N SER A 150 -9.11 -5.14 -11.29
CA SER A 150 -8.98 -6.58 -11.48
C SER A 150 -7.90 -7.13 -10.54
N TYR A 151 -8.17 -8.28 -9.93
CA TYR A 151 -7.31 -8.90 -8.93
C TYR A 151 -7.69 -10.38 -8.75
N GLN A 152 -6.79 -11.18 -8.20
CA GLN A 152 -7.11 -12.53 -7.79
C GLN A 152 -7.91 -12.48 -6.48
N LYS A 153 -9.00 -13.25 -6.43
CA LYS A 153 -9.94 -13.22 -5.29
C LYS A 153 -9.29 -13.64 -3.98
N GLU A 154 -8.35 -14.55 -4.05
CA GLU A 154 -7.56 -15.05 -2.93
C GLU A 154 -6.63 -14.00 -2.31
N ASP A 155 -6.24 -12.98 -3.08
CA ASP A 155 -5.38 -11.89 -2.59
C ASP A 155 -6.19 -10.84 -1.82
N LEU A 156 -7.53 -10.84 -1.92
CA LEU A 156 -8.38 -9.84 -1.27
C LEU A 156 -8.57 -10.15 0.23
N VAL A 157 -7.98 -9.34 1.08
CA VAL A 157 -8.07 -9.46 2.55
C VAL A 157 -9.24 -8.67 3.11
N SER A 158 -9.43 -7.44 2.65
CA SER A 158 -10.52 -6.55 3.09
C SER A 158 -10.94 -5.61 1.96
N SER A 159 -12.17 -5.17 1.98
CA SER A 159 -12.72 -4.21 1.02
C SER A 159 -13.53 -3.11 1.71
N ALA A 160 -13.74 -2.01 0.99
CA ALA A 160 -14.71 -0.97 1.34
C ALA A 160 -15.79 -0.92 0.25
N ASP A 161 -16.97 -0.41 0.59
CA ASP A 161 -18.01 -0.12 -0.40
C ASP A 161 -17.99 1.37 -0.75
N TYR A 162 -17.74 1.67 -2.02
CA TYR A 162 -17.79 3.05 -2.54
C TYR A 162 -18.22 3.05 -4.01
N GLY A 163 -19.54 2.98 -4.23
CA GLY A 163 -20.10 2.81 -5.57
C GLY A 163 -19.78 1.45 -6.18
N GLY A 164 -19.47 0.50 -5.36
CA GLY A 164 -19.00 -0.84 -5.65
C GLY A 164 -17.88 -1.27 -4.71
N MET A 165 -17.43 -2.49 -4.84
CA MET A 165 -16.39 -3.04 -3.99
C MET A 165 -15.00 -2.48 -4.38
N VAL A 166 -14.36 -1.80 -3.43
CA VAL A 166 -13.00 -1.28 -3.54
C VAL A 166 -12.07 -2.17 -2.69
N PRO A 167 -11.08 -2.85 -3.27
CA PRO A 167 -10.05 -3.54 -2.50
C PRO A 167 -9.35 -2.57 -1.55
N ALA A 168 -9.50 -2.79 -0.25
CA ALA A 168 -8.94 -1.92 0.78
C ALA A 168 -7.64 -2.48 1.36
N VAL A 169 -7.57 -3.79 1.53
CA VAL A 169 -6.36 -4.53 1.92
C VAL A 169 -6.22 -5.73 1.01
N VAL A 170 -5.04 -5.89 0.45
CA VAL A 170 -4.66 -7.07 -0.34
C VAL A 170 -3.39 -7.69 0.21
N GLN A 171 -3.25 -8.99 0.03
CA GLN A 171 -2.01 -9.69 0.35
C GLN A 171 -1.79 -10.83 -0.63
N LYS A 172 -0.60 -10.85 -1.23
CA LYS A 172 -0.07 -11.98 -1.98
C LYS A 172 1.27 -12.36 -1.36
N GLU A 173 1.29 -13.48 -0.67
CA GLU A 173 2.49 -13.95 0.04
C GLU A 173 3.06 -12.88 1.00
N ASN A 174 4.27 -12.39 0.74
CA ASN A 174 4.96 -11.34 1.51
C ASN A 174 4.61 -9.91 1.11
N ILE A 175 3.78 -9.72 0.08
CA ILE A 175 3.41 -8.42 -0.47
C ILE A 175 2.04 -8.03 0.06
N ILE A 176 1.97 -6.92 0.78
CA ILE A 176 0.76 -6.38 1.42
C ILE A 176 0.47 -5.00 0.86
N GLY A 177 -0.77 -4.72 0.52
CA GLY A 177 -1.23 -3.41 0.08
C GLY A 177 -2.38 -2.89 0.92
N MET A 178 -2.35 -1.59 1.25
CA MET A 178 -3.44 -0.85 1.88
C MET A 178 -3.82 0.33 0.99
N GLN A 179 -5.08 0.40 0.51
CA GLN A 179 -5.54 1.51 -0.34
C GLN A 179 -5.77 2.79 0.46
N PHE A 180 -6.10 2.68 1.72
CA PHE A 180 -6.25 3.80 2.65
C PHE A 180 -4.91 4.19 3.26
N HIS A 181 -4.91 5.27 4.03
CA HIS A 181 -3.75 5.79 4.74
C HIS A 181 -3.77 5.34 6.21
N PRO A 182 -3.06 4.27 6.61
CA PRO A 182 -3.05 3.82 7.99
C PRO A 182 -2.50 4.90 8.93
N GLU A 183 -1.53 5.70 8.49
CA GLU A 183 -0.95 6.83 9.25
C GLU A 183 -1.96 7.98 9.50
N LYS A 184 -3.13 7.96 8.83
CA LYS A 184 -4.24 8.90 9.01
C LYS A 184 -5.50 8.26 9.57
N SER A 185 -5.46 6.96 9.87
CA SER A 185 -6.63 6.16 10.26
C SER A 185 -6.75 5.96 11.77
N GLY A 186 -6.15 6.83 12.58
CA GLY A 186 -6.26 6.82 14.03
C GLY A 186 -5.77 5.51 14.66
N GLU A 187 -6.47 5.02 15.68
CA GLU A 187 -6.11 3.79 16.40
C GLU A 187 -6.17 2.54 15.51
N VAL A 188 -7.14 2.47 14.59
CA VAL A 188 -7.27 1.36 13.65
C VAL A 188 -6.05 1.30 12.73
N GLY A 189 -5.61 2.44 12.21
CA GLY A 189 -4.42 2.52 11.38
C GLY A 189 -3.14 2.15 12.12
N LEU A 190 -2.99 2.61 13.36
CA LEU A 190 -1.87 2.24 14.22
C LEU A 190 -1.86 0.73 14.51
N GLN A 191 -3.01 0.13 14.80
CA GLN A 191 -3.11 -1.31 15.01
C GLN A 191 -2.72 -2.11 13.76
N LEU A 192 -3.11 -1.66 12.56
CA LEU A 192 -2.71 -2.29 11.29
C LEU A 192 -1.20 -2.21 11.05
N LEU A 193 -0.58 -1.06 11.35
CA LEU A 193 0.88 -0.91 11.27
C LEU A 193 1.60 -1.75 12.33
N GLN A 194 1.04 -1.84 13.54
CA GLN A 194 1.54 -2.74 14.59
C GLN A 194 1.51 -4.20 14.14
N ASN A 195 0.38 -4.64 13.59
CA ASN A 195 0.21 -6.01 13.09
C ASN A 195 1.22 -6.32 11.97
N PHE A 196 1.46 -5.36 11.07
CA PHE A 196 2.53 -5.50 10.08
C PHE A 196 3.91 -5.65 10.75
N GLY A 197 4.20 -4.84 11.78
CA GLY A 197 5.43 -4.96 12.57
C GLY A 197 5.60 -6.34 13.21
N GLU A 198 4.53 -6.92 13.74
CA GLU A 198 4.53 -8.27 14.31
C GLU A 198 4.74 -9.38 13.28
N MET A 199 4.27 -9.17 12.04
CA MET A 199 4.46 -10.13 10.94
C MET A 199 5.91 -10.18 10.41
N ILE A 200 6.71 -9.14 10.67
CA ILE A 200 8.10 -9.03 10.18
C ILE A 200 9.16 -9.30 11.27
N SER A 201 8.71 -9.62 12.48
CA SER A 201 9.56 -9.83 13.68
C SER A 201 10.11 -11.24 13.75
#